data_ceffd9339433838f004a62bfaa97b8a1
#
_entry.id   ceffd9339433838f004a62bfaa97b8a1
#
_cell.length_a   1.000
_cell.length_b   1.000
_cell.length_c   1.000
_cell.angle_alpha   90.00
_cell.angle_beta   90.00
_cell.angle_gamma   90.00
#
_symmetry.space_group_name_H-M   'P 1'
#
loop_
_entity.id
_entity.type
_entity.pdbx_description
1 polymer ?
#
loop_
_entity_poly.entity_id
_entity_poly.type
_entity_poly.pdbx_seq_one_letter_code
_entity_poly.pdbx_strand_id
1 'polypeptide(L)'
;MNVHQIDRNKLLGELHAVEEKFPLRFLGLLPRGTAVHVSGDDAVDLLAEKLPDLSLTSLTGAEIDLSARLKRPVGIVLKSELKGREEEVLGEMQPL
;
A
#
# COMPACT_ATOMS: atom_id res chain seq x y z
N MET A 1 -11.03 -12.05 -14.51
CA MET A 1 -10.37 -10.75 -14.41
C MET A 1 -9.23 -10.81 -13.40
N ASN A 2 -8.14 -10.21 -13.74
CA ASN A 2 -6.96 -10.21 -12.91
C ASN A 2 -7.03 -9.09 -11.89
N VAL A 3 -6.59 -9.37 -10.65
CA VAL A 3 -6.55 -8.35 -9.59
C VAL A 3 -5.63 -7.19 -9.95
N HIS A 4 -4.73 -7.40 -10.92
CA HIS A 4 -3.79 -6.38 -11.34
C HIS A 4 -4.36 -5.42 -12.37
N GLN A 5 -5.63 -5.58 -12.73
CA GLN A 5 -6.27 -4.73 -13.73
C GLN A 5 -6.94 -3.52 -13.09
N ILE A 6 -6.25 -2.88 -12.17
CA ILE A 6 -6.69 -1.59 -11.64
C ILE A 6 -6.21 -0.52 -12.61
N ASP A 7 -7.09 0.40 -12.95
CA ASP A 7 -6.70 1.55 -13.77
C ASP A 7 -5.60 2.29 -13.03
N ARG A 8 -4.43 2.39 -13.66
CA ARG A 8 -3.26 3.02 -13.04
C ARG A 8 -3.53 4.48 -12.66
N ASN A 9 -4.22 5.21 -13.53
CA ASN A 9 -4.51 6.62 -13.25
C ASN A 9 -5.45 6.76 -12.07
N LYS A 10 -6.44 5.89 -11.96
CA LYS A 10 -7.35 5.89 -10.84
C LYS A 10 -6.59 5.54 -9.55
N LEU A 11 -5.75 4.52 -9.62
CA LEU A 11 -4.96 4.11 -8.45
C LEU A 11 -4.09 5.27 -7.97
N LEU A 12 -3.35 5.90 -8.86
CA LEU A 12 -2.49 7.03 -8.49
C LEU A 12 -3.27 8.18 -7.87
N GLY A 13 -4.44 8.48 -8.43
CA GLY A 13 -5.29 9.54 -7.88
C GLY A 13 -5.74 9.24 -6.46
N GLU A 14 -6.15 7.99 -6.20
CA GLU A 14 -6.58 7.61 -4.86
C GLU A 14 -5.40 7.57 -3.87
N LEU A 15 -4.23 7.13 -4.32
CA LEU A 15 -3.05 7.14 -3.47
C LEU A 15 -2.67 8.57 -3.08
N HIS A 16 -2.71 9.50 -4.02
CA HIS A 16 -2.40 10.90 -3.73
C HIS A 16 -3.40 11.49 -2.74
N ALA A 17 -4.68 11.14 -2.86
CA ALA A 17 -5.69 11.61 -1.93
C ALA A 17 -5.41 11.15 -0.51
N VAL A 18 -4.95 9.91 -0.35
CA VAL A 18 -4.60 9.37 0.96
C VAL A 18 -3.32 10.02 1.49
N GLU A 19 -2.33 10.24 0.62
CA GLU A 19 -1.09 10.92 1.02
C GLU A 19 -1.34 12.33 1.54
N GLU A 20 -2.39 12.98 1.07
CA GLU A 20 -2.72 14.33 1.56
C GLU A 20 -3.29 14.31 2.98
N LYS A 21 -3.85 13.19 3.40
CA LYS A 21 -4.48 13.05 4.71
C LYS A 21 -3.61 12.39 5.75
N PHE A 22 -2.67 11.57 5.33
CA PHE A 22 -1.87 10.75 6.24
C PHE A 22 -0.39 10.92 5.93
N PRO A 23 0.48 10.93 6.95
CA PRO A 23 1.91 11.20 6.73
C PRO A 23 2.66 9.96 6.25
N LEU A 24 2.42 9.60 4.98
CA LEU A 24 3.13 8.50 4.33
C LEU A 24 3.23 8.80 2.83
N ARG A 25 4.10 8.05 2.15
CA ARG A 25 4.29 8.18 0.71
C ARG A 25 4.30 6.78 0.11
N PHE A 26 3.43 6.54 -0.88
CA PHE A 26 3.39 5.25 -1.55
C PHE A 26 4.54 5.12 -2.55
N LEU A 27 5.19 3.97 -2.55
CA LEU A 27 6.36 3.69 -3.39
C LEU A 27 6.03 2.75 -4.54
N GLY A 28 5.19 1.76 -4.31
CA GLY A 28 4.87 0.81 -5.36
C GLY A 28 3.92 -0.28 -4.92
N LEU A 29 3.59 -1.14 -5.87
CA LEU A 29 2.75 -2.32 -5.65
C LEU A 29 3.63 -3.50 -5.29
N LEU A 30 3.18 -4.27 -4.31
CA LEU A 30 3.88 -5.49 -3.88
C LEU A 30 3.12 -6.72 -4.36
N PRO A 31 3.80 -7.88 -4.45
CA PRO A 31 3.11 -9.13 -4.73
C PRO A 31 2.02 -9.39 -3.70
N ARG A 32 0.91 -9.93 -4.16
CA ARG A 32 -0.19 -10.27 -3.27
C ARG A 32 0.28 -11.24 -2.18
N GLY A 33 -0.14 -10.98 -0.94
CA GLY A 33 0.26 -11.80 0.20
C GLY A 33 1.45 -11.26 0.96
N THR A 34 2.09 -10.20 0.47
CA THR A 34 3.21 -9.59 1.18
C THR A 34 2.73 -8.98 2.50
N ALA A 35 1.56 -8.32 2.47
CA ALA A 35 0.95 -7.80 3.68
C ALA A 35 0.13 -8.91 4.33
N VAL A 36 0.73 -9.61 5.28
CA VAL A 36 0.14 -10.82 5.88
C VAL A 36 -1.13 -10.55 6.68
N HIS A 37 -1.35 -9.31 7.09
CA HIS A 37 -2.55 -8.94 7.85
C HIS A 37 -3.77 -8.69 6.97
N VAL A 38 -3.61 -8.79 5.66
CA VAL A 38 -4.71 -8.58 4.70
C VAL A 38 -4.79 -9.80 3.80
N SER A 39 -5.98 -10.30 3.58
CA SER A 39 -6.18 -11.47 2.73
C SER A 39 -7.37 -11.26 1.81
N GLY A 40 -7.40 -12.03 0.74
CA GLY A 40 -8.46 -11.96 -0.26
C GLY A 40 -7.88 -12.05 -1.65
N ASP A 41 -8.68 -12.55 -2.59
CA ASP A 41 -8.22 -12.72 -3.96
C ASP A 41 -8.01 -11.39 -4.68
N ASP A 42 -8.67 -10.35 -4.20
CA ASP A 42 -8.58 -9.01 -4.79
C ASP A 42 -7.82 -8.04 -3.91
N ALA A 43 -7.07 -8.53 -2.93
CA ALA A 43 -6.30 -7.68 -2.04
C ALA A 43 -5.18 -6.97 -2.81
N VAL A 44 -4.93 -5.72 -2.42
CA VAL A 44 -3.86 -4.91 -2.99
C VAL A 44 -2.85 -4.62 -1.88
N ASP A 45 -1.61 -5.01 -2.11
CA ASP A 45 -0.52 -4.77 -1.16
C ASP A 45 0.35 -3.64 -1.69
N LEU A 46 0.62 -2.67 -0.84
CA LEU A 46 1.38 -1.47 -1.21
C LEU A 46 2.56 -1.29 -0.29
N LEU A 47 3.66 -0.86 -0.87
CA LEU A 47 4.82 -0.44 -0.10
C LEU A 47 4.77 1.07 0.06
N ALA A 48 4.96 1.53 1.28
CA ALA A 48 4.95 2.95 1.57
C ALA A 48 6.13 3.33 2.45
N GLU A 49 6.52 4.59 2.36
CA GLU A 49 7.54 5.15 3.21
C GLU A 49 6.86 5.97 4.31
N LYS A 50 7.30 5.75 5.54
CA LYS A 50 6.79 6.46 6.69
C LYS A 50 7.37 7.88 6.71
N LEU A 51 6.50 8.88 6.83
CA LEU A 51 6.91 10.25 7.06
C LEU A 51 6.83 10.54 8.57
N PRO A 52 7.46 11.62 9.05
CA PRO A 52 7.34 12.00 10.45
C PRO A 52 5.88 12.09 10.88
N ASP A 53 5.59 11.75 12.10
CA ASP A 53 4.27 11.80 12.72
C ASP A 53 3.31 10.68 12.32
N LEU A 54 3.75 9.72 11.52
CA LEU A 54 2.89 8.57 11.23
C LEU A 54 2.77 7.70 12.48
N SER A 55 1.56 7.55 12.99
CA SER A 55 1.27 6.66 14.11
C SER A 55 0.67 5.37 13.57
N LEU A 56 0.60 4.35 14.41
CA LEU A 56 -0.05 3.09 14.06
C LEU A 56 -1.53 3.32 13.73
N THR A 57 -2.18 4.20 14.49
CA THR A 57 -3.57 4.55 14.24
C THR A 57 -3.73 5.22 12.87
N SER A 58 -2.81 6.13 12.53
CA SER A 58 -2.84 6.79 11.23
C SER A 58 -2.63 5.80 10.09
N LEU A 59 -1.72 4.84 10.27
CA LEU A 59 -1.49 3.81 9.27
C LEU A 59 -2.74 2.97 9.03
N THR A 60 -3.40 2.54 10.10
CA THR A 60 -4.64 1.78 10.00
C THR A 60 -5.73 2.62 9.32
N GLY A 61 -5.81 3.90 9.67
CA GLY A 61 -6.76 4.81 9.03
C GLY A 61 -6.52 4.94 7.54
N ALA A 62 -5.25 4.99 7.13
CA ALA A 62 -4.91 5.06 5.71
C ALA A 62 -5.33 3.79 4.97
N GLU A 63 -5.11 2.62 5.57
CA GLU A 63 -5.55 1.35 4.98
C GLU A 63 -7.07 1.31 4.81
N ILE A 64 -7.80 1.73 5.82
CA ILE A 64 -9.27 1.74 5.78
C ILE A 64 -9.77 2.70 4.71
N ASP A 65 -9.22 3.91 4.67
CA ASP A 65 -9.62 4.92 3.69
C ASP A 65 -9.35 4.42 2.27
N LEU A 66 -8.16 3.88 2.04
CA LEU A 66 -7.80 3.40 0.71
C LEU A 66 -8.62 2.18 0.31
N SER A 67 -8.90 1.27 1.24
CA SER A 67 -9.75 0.12 0.98
C SER A 67 -11.14 0.55 0.54
N ALA A 68 -11.69 1.58 1.17
CA ALA A 68 -12.99 2.12 0.79
C ALA A 68 -12.95 2.76 -0.60
N ARG A 69 -11.87 3.48 -0.92
CA ARG A 69 -11.72 4.15 -2.21
C ARG A 69 -11.56 3.16 -3.35
N LEU A 70 -10.81 2.09 -3.14
CA LEU A 70 -10.56 1.08 -4.17
C LEU A 70 -11.60 -0.05 -4.15
N LYS A 71 -12.43 -0.11 -3.12
CA LYS A 71 -13.47 -1.14 -2.94
C LYS A 71 -12.89 -2.54 -2.94
N ARG A 72 -11.74 -2.70 -2.29
CA ARG A 72 -11.08 -3.99 -2.10
C ARG A 72 -10.13 -3.90 -0.91
N PRO A 73 -9.77 -5.05 -0.31
CA PRO A 73 -8.83 -5.02 0.82
C PRO A 73 -7.49 -4.43 0.39
N VAL A 74 -6.94 -3.54 1.23
CA VAL A 74 -5.64 -2.93 0.98
C VAL A 74 -4.77 -3.11 2.20
N GLY A 75 -3.56 -3.62 1.98
CA GLY A 75 -2.55 -3.73 3.02
C GLY A 75 -1.40 -2.80 2.70
N ILE A 76 -0.93 -2.07 3.70
CA ILE A 76 0.21 -1.18 3.55
C ILE A 76 1.37 -1.73 4.36
N VAL A 77 2.49 -1.99 3.67
CA VAL A 77 3.72 -2.42 4.30
C VAL A 77 4.66 -1.22 4.30
N LEU A 78 5.19 -0.87 5.46
CA LEU A 78 6.13 0.23 5.56
C LEU A 78 7.54 -0.24 5.25
N LYS A 79 8.28 0.56 4.50
CA LYS A 79 9.66 0.25 4.16
C LYS A 79 10.49 -0.01 5.41
N SER A 80 10.23 0.72 6.49
CA SER A 80 10.95 0.55 7.75
C SER A 80 10.70 -0.80 8.41
N GLU A 81 9.67 -1.53 8.00
CA GLU A 81 9.36 -2.84 8.54
C GLU A 81 10.09 -3.97 7.82
N LEU A 82 10.85 -3.66 6.78
CA LEU A 82 11.49 -4.65 5.93
C LEU A 82 12.90 -5.02 6.39
N LYS A 83 13.22 -4.88 7.64
CA LYS A 83 14.56 -5.11 8.16
C LYS A 83 15.15 -6.44 7.67
N GLY A 84 16.25 -6.35 6.92
CA GLY A 84 16.90 -7.52 6.34
C GLY A 84 16.25 -8.05 5.07
N ARG A 85 15.17 -7.45 4.61
CA ARG A 85 14.44 -7.90 3.43
C ARG A 85 14.25 -6.81 2.38
N GLU A 86 14.87 -5.65 2.57
CA GLU A 86 14.63 -4.50 1.71
C GLU A 86 14.94 -4.81 0.24
N GLU A 87 16.07 -5.41 -0.04
CA GLU A 87 16.47 -5.70 -1.41
C GLU A 87 15.52 -6.69 -2.08
N GLU A 88 15.11 -7.72 -1.33
CA GLU A 88 14.19 -8.72 -1.85
C GLU A 88 12.85 -8.10 -2.22
N VAL A 89 12.28 -7.33 -1.29
CA VAL A 89 10.96 -6.73 -1.50
C VAL A 89 11.02 -5.67 -2.59
N LEU A 90 12.05 -4.82 -2.59
CA LEU A 90 12.17 -3.79 -3.61
C LEU A 90 12.37 -4.39 -5.00
N GLY A 91 13.01 -5.57 -5.08
CA GLY A 91 13.18 -6.26 -6.35
C GLY A 91 11.88 -6.80 -6.92
N GLU A 92 10.89 -7.07 -6.07
CA GLU A 92 9.59 -7.58 -6.49
C GLU A 92 8.54 -6.49 -6.66
N MET A 93 8.83 -5.27 -6.20
CA MET A 93 7.90 -4.16 -6.25
C MET A 93 7.73 -3.62 -7.65
N GLN A 94 6.50 -3.27 -8.01
CA GLN A 94 6.21 -2.54 -9.24
C GLN A 94 6.15 -1.06 -8.89
N PRO A 95 7.08 -0.23 -9.38
CA PRO A 95 7.06 1.20 -9.10
C PRO A 95 5.78 1.86 -9.63
N LEU A 96 5.31 2.85 -8.93
CA LEU A 96 4.14 3.63 -9.34
C LEU A 96 4.43 4.63 -10.42
#